data_dc93457be1555430a7f5808397857f8a
#
_entry.id   dc93457be1555430a7f5808397857f8a
#
_cell.length_a   1.000
_cell.length_b   1.000
_cell.length_c   1.000
_cell.angle_alpha   90.00
_cell.angle_beta   90.00
_cell.angle_gamma   90.00
#
_symmetry.space_group_name_H-M   'P 1'
#
loop_
_entity.id
_entity.type
_entity.pdbx_description
1 polymer ?
#
loop_
_entity_poly.entity_id
_entity_poly.type
_entity_poly.pdbx_seq_one_letter_code
_entity_poly.pdbx_strand_id
1 'polypeptide(L)'
;MCTRFVYHGNDIITGFNFDIDLTVWKHRVIEEKERFYIGILRPDRIYHSYHGVNQNGNVGTLLYVHGNPDGAFRDNPDCMTIADLTEQFIKAQISFDDALRIVKTKKITYALDATMQAMLSDAHGRVLVIEPGIGYREEHREYSLITNYSLLKPESTKNYIVPGDDRYERALPLLDHFENDFSVSDAFTFLHAVRQEGAWATRVSFVYSVKEHSVYYVENNQFEHIKKFVFPLAGKEKL
;
A
#
# COMPACT_ATOMS: atom_id res chain seq x y z
N MET A 1 -8.22 -5.39 -6.99
CA MET A 1 -6.93 -5.00 -7.63
C MET A 1 -6.56 -3.63 -7.09
N CYS A 2 -5.28 -3.22 -7.08
CA CYS A 2 -4.89 -1.98 -6.40
C CYS A 2 -3.78 -1.27 -7.19
N THR A 3 -3.55 0.01 -6.89
CA THR A 3 -2.40 0.78 -7.40
C THR A 3 -1.79 1.53 -6.24
N ARG A 4 -0.47 1.46 -6.09
CA ARG A 4 0.29 2.11 -5.03
C ARG A 4 1.51 2.81 -5.62
N PHE A 5 1.73 4.07 -5.22
CA PHE A 5 2.96 4.78 -5.55
C PHE A 5 3.53 5.53 -4.34
N VAL A 6 4.81 5.85 -4.44
CA VAL A 6 5.53 6.83 -3.61
C VAL A 6 6.24 7.78 -4.55
N TYR A 7 6.13 9.08 -4.34
CA TYR A 7 6.81 10.10 -5.12
C TYR A 7 7.73 10.95 -4.22
N HIS A 8 8.96 11.15 -4.67
CA HIS A 8 9.99 11.92 -3.97
C HIS A 8 10.19 13.26 -4.68
N GLY A 9 9.63 14.32 -4.12
CA GLY A 9 9.80 15.70 -4.58
C GLY A 9 10.09 16.64 -3.41
N ASN A 10 9.53 17.84 -3.45
CA ASN A 10 9.56 18.80 -2.32
C ASN A 10 8.79 18.28 -1.09
N ASP A 11 7.98 17.26 -1.28
CA ASP A 11 7.33 16.43 -0.26
C ASP A 11 7.52 14.95 -0.64
N ILE A 12 7.41 14.06 0.32
CA ILE A 12 7.28 12.62 0.07
C ILE A 12 5.78 12.31 0.09
N ILE A 13 5.26 12.03 -1.08
CA ILE A 13 3.83 11.76 -1.27
C ILE A 13 3.59 10.31 -1.62
N THR A 14 2.71 9.70 -0.86
CA THR A 14 2.23 8.35 -1.08
C THR A 14 0.79 8.38 -1.56
N GLY A 15 0.47 7.63 -2.62
CA GLY A 15 -0.90 7.42 -3.06
C GLY A 15 -1.26 5.94 -3.18
N PHE A 16 -2.52 5.62 -2.89
CA PHE A 16 -3.03 4.26 -2.95
C PHE A 16 -4.50 4.22 -3.39
N ASN A 17 -4.81 3.42 -4.39
CA ASN A 17 -6.16 2.99 -4.74
C ASN A 17 -6.41 1.58 -4.22
N PHE A 18 -7.42 1.46 -3.37
CA PHE A 18 -7.91 0.19 -2.85
C PHE A 18 -9.10 -0.29 -3.69
N ASP A 19 -8.85 -1.27 -4.54
CA ASP A 19 -9.82 -1.84 -5.46
C ASP A 19 -10.24 -3.22 -4.97
N ILE A 20 -11.52 -3.38 -4.62
CA ILE A 20 -12.01 -4.60 -3.98
C ILE A 20 -13.43 -4.96 -4.42
N ASP A 21 -13.70 -6.25 -4.52
CA ASP A 21 -15.04 -6.79 -4.71
C ASP A 21 -15.76 -6.89 -3.36
N LEU A 22 -16.83 -6.10 -3.18
CA LEU A 22 -17.63 -6.07 -1.96
C LEU A 22 -18.47 -7.32 -1.74
N THR A 23 -18.62 -8.18 -2.74
CA THR A 23 -19.29 -9.49 -2.56
C THR A 23 -18.41 -10.48 -1.81
N VAL A 24 -17.09 -10.26 -1.83
CA VAL A 24 -16.08 -11.15 -1.20
C VAL A 24 -15.56 -10.55 0.11
N TRP A 25 -15.31 -9.23 0.13
CA TRP A 25 -14.60 -8.58 1.23
C TRP A 25 -15.40 -7.42 1.84
N LYS A 26 -15.34 -7.31 3.15
CA LYS A 26 -15.84 -6.14 3.89
C LYS A 26 -14.67 -5.29 4.35
N HIS A 27 -14.78 -3.99 4.14
CA HIS A 27 -13.77 -3.02 4.54
C HIS A 27 -14.39 -1.85 5.31
N ARG A 28 -13.54 -1.09 5.97
CA ARG A 28 -13.90 0.16 6.65
C ARG A 28 -12.67 1.08 6.69
N VAL A 29 -12.86 2.37 6.45
CA VAL A 29 -11.87 3.39 6.81
C VAL A 29 -11.92 3.59 8.33
N ILE A 30 -10.76 3.54 8.98
CA ILE A 30 -10.62 3.65 10.42
C ILE A 30 -9.56 4.72 10.71
N GLU A 31 -9.98 5.74 11.48
CA GLU A 31 -9.15 6.82 11.98
C GLU A 31 -8.91 6.61 13.46
N GLU A 32 -7.67 6.33 13.85
CA GLU A 32 -7.23 6.23 15.23
C GLU A 32 -6.20 7.33 15.51
N LYS A 33 -5.99 7.69 16.76
CA LYS A 33 -5.03 8.73 17.15
C LYS A 33 -3.65 8.54 16.49
N GLU A 34 -3.21 7.31 16.39
CA GLU A 34 -1.86 6.94 15.94
C GLU A 34 -1.82 6.30 14.55
N ARG A 35 -2.97 6.03 13.94
CA ARG A 35 -3.07 5.31 12.67
C ARG A 35 -4.29 5.74 11.86
N PHE A 36 -4.09 5.80 10.56
CA PHE A 36 -5.17 5.80 9.57
C PHE A 36 -5.05 4.51 8.75
N TYR A 37 -6.13 3.74 8.59
CA TYR A 37 -6.05 2.52 7.79
C TYR A 37 -7.39 2.09 7.19
N ILE A 38 -7.30 1.34 6.09
CA ILE A 38 -8.41 0.60 5.52
C ILE A 38 -8.40 -0.78 6.19
N GLY A 39 -9.32 -0.98 7.13
CA GLY A 39 -9.47 -2.24 7.83
C GLY A 39 -10.21 -3.26 6.97
N ILE A 40 -9.69 -4.48 6.90
CA ILE A 40 -10.32 -5.62 6.24
C ILE A 40 -10.87 -6.55 7.30
N LEU A 41 -12.19 -6.80 7.26
CA LEU A 41 -12.83 -7.73 8.19
C LEU A 41 -12.40 -9.16 7.88
N ARG A 42 -11.80 -9.82 8.89
CA ARG A 42 -11.32 -11.19 8.77
C ARG A 42 -12.28 -12.18 9.48
N PRO A 43 -12.09 -13.51 9.31
CA PRO A 43 -12.91 -14.52 9.98
C PRO A 43 -12.93 -14.45 11.51
N ASP A 44 -11.89 -13.90 12.13
CA ASP A 44 -11.80 -13.60 13.56
C ASP A 44 -12.70 -12.43 14.01
N ARG A 45 -13.41 -11.79 13.07
CA ARG A 45 -14.28 -10.62 13.25
C ARG A 45 -13.54 -9.34 13.63
N ILE A 46 -12.25 -9.27 13.37
CA ILE A 46 -11.41 -8.08 13.57
C ILE A 46 -11.18 -7.40 12.22
N TYR A 47 -11.13 -6.06 12.23
CA TYR A 47 -10.68 -5.26 11.09
C TYR A 47 -9.16 -5.12 11.15
N HIS A 48 -8.44 -5.91 10.34
CA HIS A 48 -6.99 -5.88 10.26
C HIS A 48 -6.47 -4.71 9.44
N SER A 49 -5.36 -4.10 9.87
CA SER A 49 -4.76 -2.93 9.24
C SER A 49 -3.75 -3.33 8.15
N TYR A 50 -4.24 -3.78 7.00
CA TYR A 50 -3.37 -4.22 5.89
C TYR A 50 -2.99 -3.11 4.90
N HIS A 51 -3.67 -1.95 4.98
CA HIS A 51 -3.42 -0.80 4.14
C HIS A 51 -3.56 0.46 4.99
N GLY A 52 -2.49 1.19 5.21
CA GLY A 52 -2.60 2.37 6.06
C GLY A 52 -1.28 3.07 6.35
N VAL A 53 -1.40 4.08 7.19
CA VAL A 53 -0.32 4.98 7.62
C VAL A 53 -0.34 5.07 9.13
N ASN A 54 0.81 5.13 9.78
CA ASN A 54 0.90 5.46 11.19
C ASN A 54 1.50 6.86 11.43
N GLN A 55 1.43 7.33 12.67
CA GLN A 55 1.94 8.65 13.07
C GLN A 55 3.45 8.84 12.87
N ASN A 56 4.22 7.76 12.69
CA ASN A 56 5.65 7.83 12.37
C ASN A 56 5.92 7.98 10.86
N GLY A 57 4.85 8.04 10.05
CA GLY A 57 4.93 8.12 8.59
C GLY A 57 5.25 6.80 7.90
N ASN A 58 5.14 5.67 8.60
CA ASN A 58 5.22 4.36 7.98
C ASN A 58 3.93 4.06 7.22
N VAL A 59 4.04 3.74 5.95
CA VAL A 59 2.92 3.39 5.08
C VAL A 59 3.07 1.96 4.57
N GLY A 60 2.10 1.11 4.87
CA GLY A 60 2.04 -0.27 4.39
C GLY A 60 0.81 -0.50 3.52
N THR A 61 0.97 -1.25 2.44
CA THR A 61 -0.15 -1.67 1.59
C THR A 61 0.08 -3.07 1.05
N LEU A 62 -0.99 -3.86 1.00
CA LEU A 62 -1.02 -5.14 0.32
C LEU A 62 -1.74 -5.01 -1.03
N LEU A 63 -1.23 -5.67 -2.05
CA LEU A 63 -1.84 -5.73 -3.37
C LEU A 63 -1.97 -7.18 -3.80
N TYR A 64 -3.14 -7.57 -4.30
CA TYR A 64 -3.32 -8.90 -4.88
C TYR A 64 -2.31 -9.15 -6.00
N VAL A 65 -1.77 -10.35 -6.03
CA VAL A 65 -0.91 -10.84 -7.12
C VAL A 65 -1.24 -12.32 -7.38
N HIS A 66 -1.05 -12.77 -8.62
CA HIS A 66 -1.14 -14.20 -8.89
C HIS A 66 -0.06 -14.95 -8.09
N GLY A 67 -0.49 -15.93 -7.30
CA GLY A 67 0.39 -16.63 -6.39
C GLY A 67 1.34 -17.60 -7.09
N ASN A 68 2.46 -17.88 -6.45
CA ASN A 68 3.42 -18.91 -6.87
C ASN A 68 3.65 -19.93 -5.75
N PRO A 69 4.07 -21.17 -6.07
CA PRO A 69 4.26 -22.23 -5.07
C PRO A 69 5.30 -21.90 -3.99
N ASP A 70 6.34 -21.13 -4.33
CA ASP A 70 7.42 -20.80 -3.39
C ASP A 70 6.97 -19.79 -2.33
N GLY A 71 5.97 -18.97 -2.64
CA GLY A 71 5.34 -18.02 -1.73
C GLY A 71 4.18 -18.63 -0.92
N ALA A 72 3.79 -19.89 -1.14
CA ALA A 72 2.68 -20.52 -0.45
C ALA A 72 2.85 -20.45 1.08
N PHE A 73 1.72 -20.26 1.79
CA PHE A 73 1.68 -20.23 3.25
C PHE A 73 2.38 -21.46 3.86
N ARG A 74 3.16 -21.21 4.90
CA ARG A 74 3.83 -22.25 5.69
C ARG A 74 3.76 -21.87 7.17
N ASP A 75 3.21 -22.75 7.96
CA ASP A 75 3.23 -22.66 9.43
C ASP A 75 4.60 -23.15 9.94
N ASN A 76 5.55 -22.22 9.99
CA ASN A 76 6.93 -22.47 10.38
C ASN A 76 7.53 -21.23 11.04
N PRO A 77 8.27 -21.31 12.17
CA PRO A 77 8.91 -20.18 12.85
C PRO A 77 9.87 -19.36 11.97
N ASP A 78 10.47 -19.96 10.95
CA ASP A 78 11.37 -19.30 10.00
C ASP A 78 10.61 -18.56 8.88
N CYS A 79 9.27 -18.69 8.86
CA CYS A 79 8.40 -17.99 7.94
C CYS A 79 7.67 -16.83 8.64
N MET A 80 7.26 -15.85 7.85
CA MET A 80 6.37 -14.77 8.25
C MET A 80 5.42 -14.47 7.09
N THR A 81 4.12 -14.28 7.37
CA THR A 81 3.22 -13.88 6.30
C THR A 81 3.42 -12.42 5.92
N ILE A 82 3.23 -12.12 4.65
CA ILE A 82 3.29 -10.73 4.15
C ILE A 82 2.22 -9.86 4.82
N ALA A 83 1.10 -10.45 5.23
CA ALA A 83 0.02 -9.77 5.94
C ALA A 83 0.46 -9.36 7.34
N ASP A 84 1.05 -10.28 8.12
CA ASP A 84 1.56 -9.99 9.47
C ASP A 84 2.69 -8.97 9.45
N LEU A 85 3.61 -9.08 8.49
CA LEU A 85 4.70 -8.12 8.32
C LEU A 85 4.16 -6.71 8.07
N THR A 86 3.21 -6.58 7.13
CA THR A 86 2.61 -5.29 6.78
C THR A 86 1.80 -4.71 7.94
N GLU A 87 1.03 -5.55 8.64
CA GLU A 87 0.23 -5.10 9.77
C GLU A 87 1.10 -4.65 10.94
N GLN A 88 2.17 -5.38 11.29
CA GLN A 88 3.13 -4.97 12.33
C GLN A 88 3.80 -3.65 11.98
N PHE A 89 4.12 -3.41 10.70
CA PHE A 89 4.70 -2.16 10.23
C PHE A 89 3.72 -0.98 10.38
N ILE A 90 2.46 -1.14 9.99
CA ILE A 90 1.41 -0.13 10.17
C ILE A 90 1.12 0.12 11.65
N LYS A 91 1.20 -0.91 12.50
CA LYS A 91 1.03 -0.79 13.96
C LYS A 91 2.23 -0.17 14.67
N ALA A 92 3.28 0.23 13.95
CA ALA A 92 4.55 0.72 14.50
C ALA A 92 5.22 -0.27 15.47
N GLN A 93 4.93 -1.57 15.37
CA GLN A 93 5.56 -2.63 16.15
C GLN A 93 6.95 -2.98 15.61
N ILE A 94 7.21 -2.66 14.35
CA ILE A 94 8.50 -2.78 13.67
C ILE A 94 8.81 -1.50 12.89
N SER A 95 10.09 -1.16 12.81
CA SER A 95 10.61 -0.08 11.98
C SER A 95 10.84 -0.53 10.54
N PHE A 96 11.21 0.39 9.64
CA PHE A 96 11.64 0.05 8.28
C PHE A 96 12.87 -0.86 8.28
N ASP A 97 13.84 -0.57 9.16
CA ASP A 97 15.06 -1.38 9.27
C ASP A 97 14.77 -2.79 9.82
N ASP A 98 13.78 -2.92 10.71
CA ASP A 98 13.31 -4.23 11.17
C ASP A 98 12.61 -5.00 10.04
N ALA A 99 11.77 -4.34 9.25
CA ALA A 99 11.13 -4.96 8.07
C ALA A 99 12.19 -5.45 7.08
N LEU A 100 13.19 -4.62 6.79
CA LEU A 100 14.30 -4.99 5.92
C LEU A 100 15.12 -6.16 6.49
N ARG A 101 15.37 -6.18 7.79
CA ARG A 101 16.04 -7.31 8.45
C ARG A 101 15.20 -8.59 8.37
N ILE A 102 13.89 -8.49 8.58
CA ILE A 102 12.98 -9.63 8.50
C ILE A 102 13.01 -10.27 7.11
N VAL A 103 12.89 -9.48 6.04
CA VAL A 103 12.90 -10.04 4.67
C VAL A 103 14.25 -10.63 4.27
N LYS A 104 15.34 -10.23 4.94
CA LYS A 104 16.69 -10.82 4.77
C LYS A 104 16.87 -12.13 5.52
N THR A 105 16.14 -12.34 6.63
CA THR A 105 16.39 -13.46 7.55
C THR A 105 15.28 -14.47 7.61
N LYS A 106 14.04 -14.08 7.24
CA LYS A 106 12.88 -14.98 7.21
C LYS A 106 12.37 -15.19 5.80
N LYS A 107 11.75 -16.34 5.57
CA LYS A 107 10.99 -16.58 4.36
C LYS A 107 9.64 -15.87 4.45
N ILE A 108 9.38 -14.94 3.52
CA ILE A 108 8.08 -14.27 3.44
C ILE A 108 7.13 -15.14 2.61
N THR A 109 5.95 -15.38 3.17
CA THR A 109 4.89 -16.21 2.55
C THR A 109 3.62 -15.42 2.35
N TYR A 110 2.73 -15.92 1.50
CA TYR A 110 1.35 -15.44 1.43
C TYR A 110 0.62 -15.72 2.76
N ALA A 111 -0.49 -15.02 2.98
CA ALA A 111 -1.47 -15.44 3.97
C ALA A 111 -2.15 -16.75 3.51
N LEU A 112 -2.81 -17.45 4.44
CA LEU A 112 -3.45 -18.75 4.15
C LEU A 112 -4.50 -18.65 3.02
N ASP A 113 -5.19 -17.52 2.92
CA ASP A 113 -6.38 -17.34 2.10
C ASP A 113 -6.26 -16.21 1.06
N ALA A 114 -5.09 -15.58 0.93
CA ALA A 114 -4.88 -14.50 -0.01
C ALA A 114 -3.42 -14.39 -0.48
N THR A 115 -3.24 -14.32 -1.78
CA THR A 115 -1.93 -14.10 -2.41
C THR A 115 -1.72 -12.61 -2.63
N MET A 116 -0.78 -12.03 -1.87
CA MET A 116 -0.52 -10.61 -1.85
C MET A 116 0.97 -10.32 -1.96
N GLN A 117 1.31 -9.19 -2.55
CA GLN A 117 2.61 -8.52 -2.46
C GLN A 117 2.46 -7.23 -1.66
N ALA A 118 3.55 -6.67 -1.17
CA ALA A 118 3.53 -5.46 -0.37
C ALA A 118 4.47 -4.38 -0.90
N MET A 119 4.07 -3.13 -0.68
CA MET A 119 4.97 -1.99 -0.67
C MET A 119 4.92 -1.33 0.70
N LEU A 120 6.07 -1.25 1.36
CA LEU A 120 6.29 -0.52 2.60
C LEU A 120 7.09 0.74 2.29
N SER A 121 6.76 1.86 2.92
CA SER A 121 7.55 3.08 2.85
C SER A 121 7.55 3.81 4.18
N ASP A 122 8.55 4.65 4.42
CA ASP A 122 8.66 5.44 5.65
C ASP A 122 8.69 6.96 5.39
N ALA A 123 8.74 7.74 6.47
CA ALA A 123 8.80 9.20 6.40
C ALA A 123 10.08 9.75 5.75
N HIS A 124 11.11 8.93 5.56
CA HIS A 124 12.34 9.30 4.85
C HIS A 124 12.28 9.01 3.35
N GLY A 125 11.15 8.48 2.85
CA GLY A 125 10.95 8.10 1.46
C GLY A 125 11.60 6.77 1.08
N ARG A 126 12.13 5.99 2.03
CA ARG A 126 12.63 4.65 1.74
C ARG A 126 11.46 3.76 1.34
N VAL A 127 11.65 2.94 0.32
CA VAL A 127 10.61 2.05 -0.21
C VAL A 127 11.14 0.63 -0.29
N LEU A 128 10.33 -0.32 0.20
CA LEU A 128 10.60 -1.75 0.14
C LEU A 128 9.43 -2.47 -0.53
N VAL A 129 9.69 -3.06 -1.69
CA VAL A 129 8.76 -3.96 -2.39
C VAL A 129 9.06 -5.38 -1.97
N ILE A 130 8.03 -6.15 -1.59
CA ILE A 130 8.17 -7.52 -1.10
C ILE A 130 7.20 -8.42 -1.86
N GLU A 131 7.73 -9.43 -2.51
CA GLU A 131 6.99 -10.38 -3.34
C GLU A 131 7.23 -11.81 -2.82
N PRO A 132 6.29 -12.40 -2.05
CA PRO A 132 6.44 -13.72 -1.46
C PRO A 132 6.80 -14.79 -2.49
N GLY A 133 7.82 -15.60 -2.18
CA GLY A 133 8.33 -16.64 -3.06
C GLY A 133 9.18 -16.16 -4.24
N ILE A 134 9.33 -14.84 -4.42
CA ILE A 134 10.16 -14.22 -5.47
C ILE A 134 11.33 -13.47 -4.83
N GLY A 135 11.05 -12.57 -3.89
CA GLY A 135 12.08 -11.80 -3.22
C GLY A 135 11.61 -10.44 -2.71
N TYR A 136 12.56 -9.54 -2.56
CA TYR A 136 12.31 -8.15 -2.17
C TYR A 136 13.28 -7.22 -2.89
N ARG A 137 12.92 -5.93 -2.97
CA ARG A 137 13.77 -4.87 -3.54
C ARG A 137 13.56 -3.56 -2.78
N GLU A 138 14.67 -2.92 -2.40
CA GLU A 138 14.68 -1.52 -2.00
C GLU A 138 14.66 -0.65 -3.26
N GLU A 139 13.73 0.30 -3.32
CA GLU A 139 13.60 1.26 -4.42
C GLU A 139 14.35 2.55 -4.04
N HIS A 140 15.12 3.09 -5.01
CA HIS A 140 15.91 4.31 -4.85
C HIS A 140 15.69 5.25 -6.03
N ARG A 141 14.44 5.35 -6.50
CA ARG A 141 14.07 6.16 -7.66
C ARG A 141 13.29 7.39 -7.22
N GLU A 142 13.13 8.34 -8.13
CA GLU A 142 12.28 9.51 -7.93
C GLU A 142 10.84 9.13 -7.58
N TYR A 143 10.36 8.04 -8.16
CA TYR A 143 9.09 7.42 -7.74
C TYR A 143 9.17 5.90 -7.77
N SER A 144 8.30 5.28 -6.97
CA SER A 144 8.06 3.84 -6.96
C SER A 144 6.59 3.57 -7.25
N LEU A 145 6.30 2.58 -8.08
CA LEU A 145 4.94 2.21 -8.49
C LEU A 145 4.79 0.70 -8.47
N ILE A 146 3.66 0.22 -7.93
CA ILE A 146 3.27 -1.18 -7.93
C ILE A 146 1.77 -1.32 -8.23
N THR A 147 1.41 -2.36 -8.97
CA THR A 147 0.03 -2.76 -9.22
C THR A 147 -0.17 -4.24 -8.86
N ASN A 148 -0.83 -5.02 -9.70
CA ASN A 148 -1.21 -6.41 -9.40
C ASN A 148 -0.39 -7.46 -10.14
N TYR A 149 0.82 -7.13 -10.55
CA TYR A 149 1.79 -8.11 -11.03
C TYR A 149 3.18 -7.88 -10.43
N SER A 150 4.00 -8.94 -10.45
CA SER A 150 5.36 -8.90 -9.93
C SER A 150 6.22 -7.90 -10.67
N LEU A 151 6.93 -7.04 -9.95
CA LEU A 151 7.96 -6.16 -10.52
C LEU A 151 9.32 -6.85 -10.63
N LEU A 152 9.58 -7.85 -9.77
CA LEU A 152 10.83 -8.59 -9.74
C LEU A 152 10.87 -9.69 -10.82
N LYS A 153 9.69 -10.25 -11.13
CA LYS A 153 9.54 -11.32 -12.11
C LYS A 153 8.23 -11.16 -12.90
N PRO A 154 8.10 -10.12 -13.75
CA PRO A 154 6.84 -9.80 -14.44
C PRO A 154 6.24 -10.96 -15.22
N GLU A 155 7.07 -11.77 -15.87
CA GLU A 155 6.66 -12.94 -16.66
C GLU A 155 5.91 -14.00 -15.83
N SER A 156 6.10 -14.04 -14.50
CA SER A 156 5.42 -15.00 -13.63
C SER A 156 3.96 -14.64 -13.35
N THR A 157 3.56 -13.40 -13.57
CA THR A 157 2.26 -12.89 -13.12
C THR A 157 1.49 -12.08 -14.16
N LYS A 158 2.14 -11.44 -15.15
CA LYS A 158 1.49 -10.58 -16.16
C LYS A 158 0.36 -11.29 -16.93
N ASN A 159 0.52 -12.56 -17.24
CA ASN A 159 -0.49 -13.34 -17.97
C ASN A 159 -1.76 -13.63 -17.16
N TYR A 160 -1.76 -13.34 -15.86
CA TYR A 160 -2.86 -13.60 -14.93
C TYR A 160 -3.58 -12.33 -14.47
N ILE A 161 -3.17 -11.16 -14.94
CA ILE A 161 -3.93 -9.94 -14.72
C ILE A 161 -5.21 -9.97 -15.55
N VAL A 162 -6.21 -9.23 -15.10
CA VAL A 162 -7.47 -9.12 -15.84
C VAL A 162 -7.20 -8.59 -17.27
N PRO A 163 -7.73 -9.23 -18.31
CA PRO A 163 -7.53 -8.76 -19.67
C PRO A 163 -7.93 -7.28 -19.83
N GLY A 164 -7.04 -6.48 -20.41
CA GLY A 164 -7.22 -5.04 -20.58
C GLY A 164 -6.83 -4.19 -19.39
N ASP A 165 -6.29 -4.77 -18.30
CA ASP A 165 -5.68 -4.00 -17.22
C ASP A 165 -4.29 -3.50 -17.64
N ASP A 166 -4.23 -2.23 -17.99
CA ASP A 166 -3.04 -1.49 -18.41
C ASP A 166 -2.66 -0.38 -17.40
N ARG A 167 -3.15 -0.47 -16.15
CA ARG A 167 -2.97 0.59 -15.12
C ARG A 167 -1.51 0.93 -14.87
N TYR A 168 -0.62 -0.05 -14.82
CA TYR A 168 0.81 0.19 -14.62
C TYR A 168 1.40 1.00 -15.78
N GLU A 169 1.11 0.58 -17.01
CA GLU A 169 1.58 1.22 -18.24
C GLU A 169 1.02 2.64 -18.41
N ARG A 170 -0.25 2.86 -18.01
CA ARG A 170 -0.87 4.20 -18.01
C ARG A 170 -0.34 5.09 -16.88
N ALA A 171 0.01 4.50 -15.77
CA ALA A 171 0.49 5.22 -14.59
C ALA A 171 1.90 5.78 -14.77
N LEU A 172 2.81 5.03 -15.42
CA LEU A 172 4.21 5.43 -15.60
C LEU A 172 4.35 6.82 -16.21
N PRO A 173 3.79 7.13 -17.40
CA PRO A 173 3.97 8.44 -18.03
C PRO A 173 3.33 9.58 -17.22
N LEU A 174 2.34 9.28 -16.38
CA LEU A 174 1.74 10.29 -15.50
C LEU A 174 2.69 10.68 -14.36
N LEU A 175 3.50 9.74 -13.85
CA LEU A 175 4.52 10.02 -12.83
C LEU A 175 5.79 10.63 -13.44
N ASP A 176 6.19 10.23 -14.63
CA ASP A 176 7.36 10.79 -15.33
C ASP A 176 7.21 12.27 -15.71
N HIS A 177 5.99 12.80 -15.69
CA HIS A 177 5.70 14.17 -16.12
C HIS A 177 6.00 15.22 -15.05
N PHE A 178 6.03 14.81 -13.78
CA PHE A 178 6.27 15.74 -12.67
C PHE A 178 7.76 15.83 -12.35
N GLU A 179 8.21 17.05 -12.08
CA GLU A 179 9.50 17.33 -11.47
C GLU A 179 9.33 17.38 -9.95
N ASN A 180 9.94 18.35 -9.26
CA ASN A 180 9.93 18.41 -7.80
C ASN A 180 8.60 18.86 -7.17
N ASP A 181 7.66 19.38 -7.95
CA ASP A 181 6.45 20.07 -7.46
C ASP A 181 5.20 19.14 -7.34
N PHE A 182 5.39 17.84 -7.31
CA PHE A 182 4.29 16.89 -7.15
C PHE A 182 3.53 17.14 -5.84
N SER A 183 2.23 17.43 -5.95
CA SER A 183 1.37 17.82 -4.83
C SER A 183 0.34 16.75 -4.47
N VAL A 184 -0.36 16.92 -3.34
CA VAL A 184 -1.53 16.11 -2.97
C VAL A 184 -2.61 16.15 -4.05
N SER A 185 -2.81 17.31 -4.71
CA SER A 185 -3.78 17.44 -5.81
C SER A 185 -3.39 16.61 -7.03
N ASP A 186 -2.10 16.62 -7.38
CA ASP A 186 -1.57 15.81 -8.49
C ASP A 186 -1.69 14.32 -8.19
N ALA A 187 -1.44 13.94 -6.93
CA ALA A 187 -1.63 12.58 -6.47
C ALA A 187 -3.10 12.11 -6.62
N PHE A 188 -4.09 12.95 -6.31
CA PHE A 188 -5.49 12.61 -6.56
C PHE A 188 -5.84 12.58 -8.04
N THR A 189 -5.29 13.48 -8.84
CA THR A 189 -5.44 13.45 -10.31
C THR A 189 -4.90 12.14 -10.88
N PHE A 190 -3.73 11.71 -10.44
CA PHE A 190 -3.15 10.42 -10.78
C PHE A 190 -4.06 9.25 -10.36
N LEU A 191 -4.47 9.20 -9.08
CA LEU A 191 -5.31 8.12 -8.55
C LEU A 191 -6.66 8.04 -9.28
N HIS A 192 -7.24 9.19 -9.63
CA HIS A 192 -8.45 9.27 -10.44
C HIS A 192 -8.25 8.67 -11.85
N ALA A 193 -7.12 8.97 -12.48
CA ALA A 193 -6.82 8.48 -13.84
C ALA A 193 -6.65 6.96 -13.90
N VAL A 194 -6.19 6.33 -12.82
CA VAL A 194 -5.95 4.87 -12.74
C VAL A 194 -6.98 4.13 -11.86
N ARG A 195 -8.09 4.78 -11.49
CA ARG A 195 -9.15 4.14 -10.72
C ARG A 195 -9.82 3.02 -11.48
N GLN A 196 -10.44 2.13 -10.75
CA GLN A 196 -11.23 1.03 -11.29
C GLN A 196 -12.73 1.26 -11.11
N GLU A 197 -13.52 0.65 -11.99
CA GLU A 197 -14.98 0.63 -11.95
C GLU A 197 -15.50 -0.82 -11.98
N GLY A 198 -16.81 -1.01 -11.82
CA GLY A 198 -17.43 -2.34 -11.82
C GLY A 198 -17.20 -3.16 -10.57
N ALA A 199 -17.06 -4.48 -10.69
CA ALA A 199 -16.93 -5.40 -9.56
C ALA A 199 -15.71 -5.08 -8.68
N TRP A 200 -14.59 -4.77 -9.30
CA TRP A 200 -13.34 -4.40 -8.64
C TRP A 200 -13.14 -2.89 -8.54
N ALA A 201 -14.22 -2.13 -8.42
CA ALA A 201 -14.13 -0.67 -8.33
C ALA A 201 -13.24 -0.22 -7.18
N THR A 202 -12.58 0.92 -7.37
CA THR A 202 -11.84 1.61 -6.31
C THR A 202 -12.83 2.05 -5.23
N ARG A 203 -12.65 1.56 -4.02
CA ARG A 203 -13.53 1.84 -2.86
C ARG A 203 -12.97 2.93 -1.98
N VAL A 204 -11.66 2.99 -1.86
CA VAL A 204 -10.96 4.03 -1.13
C VAL A 204 -9.73 4.45 -1.91
N SER A 205 -9.53 5.75 -2.09
CA SER A 205 -8.25 6.31 -2.51
C SER A 205 -7.70 7.14 -1.37
N PHE A 206 -6.44 6.97 -0.99
CA PHE A 206 -5.80 7.85 -0.04
C PHE A 206 -4.47 8.39 -0.54
N VAL A 207 -4.13 9.58 -0.08
CA VAL A 207 -2.85 10.25 -0.28
C VAL A 207 -2.29 10.64 1.08
N TYR A 208 -1.06 10.26 1.37
CA TYR A 208 -0.33 10.70 2.56
C TYR A 208 0.77 11.67 2.16
N SER A 209 0.82 12.82 2.83
CA SER A 209 1.88 13.83 2.74
C SER A 209 2.73 13.76 4.01
N VAL A 210 4.01 13.51 3.86
CA VAL A 210 4.96 13.52 4.99
C VAL A 210 5.08 14.93 5.55
N LYS A 211 5.22 15.93 4.69
CA LYS A 211 5.36 17.34 5.07
C LYS A 211 4.17 17.88 5.86
N GLU A 212 2.95 17.49 5.45
CA GLU A 212 1.73 17.92 6.14
C GLU A 212 1.34 17.00 7.31
N HIS A 213 2.01 15.88 7.46
CA HIS A 213 1.71 14.84 8.46
C HIS A 213 0.21 14.46 8.46
N SER A 214 -0.34 14.29 7.26
CA SER A 214 -1.78 14.18 7.03
C SER A 214 -2.09 13.15 5.96
N VAL A 215 -3.24 12.47 6.15
CA VAL A 215 -3.85 11.61 5.14
C VAL A 215 -5.05 12.32 4.55
N TYR A 216 -5.10 12.38 3.24
CA TYR A 216 -6.27 12.80 2.47
C TYR A 216 -6.90 11.57 1.85
N TYR A 217 -8.22 11.46 1.84
CA TYR A 217 -8.86 10.28 1.27
C TYR A 217 -10.23 10.56 0.71
N VAL A 218 -10.64 9.72 -0.21
CA VAL A 218 -12.00 9.67 -0.79
C VAL A 218 -12.51 8.23 -0.73
N GLU A 219 -13.82 8.11 -0.69
CA GLU A 219 -14.50 6.81 -0.73
C GLU A 219 -15.37 6.71 -1.98
N ASN A 220 -15.49 5.50 -2.54
CA ASN A 220 -16.39 5.19 -3.66
C ASN A 220 -16.21 6.08 -4.88
N ASN A 221 -14.96 6.42 -5.23
CA ASN A 221 -14.62 7.28 -6.38
C ASN A 221 -15.21 8.71 -6.33
N GLN A 222 -15.56 9.21 -5.14
CA GLN A 222 -16.11 10.58 -4.97
C GLN A 222 -14.98 11.60 -4.82
N PHE A 223 -14.18 11.78 -5.87
CA PHE A 223 -12.98 12.62 -5.85
C PHE A 223 -13.25 14.12 -5.60
N GLU A 224 -14.49 14.56 -5.73
CA GLU A 224 -14.96 15.90 -5.35
C GLU A 224 -15.14 16.08 -3.84
N HIS A 225 -15.11 15.00 -3.05
CA HIS A 225 -15.31 15.02 -1.59
C HIS A 225 -14.09 14.50 -0.84
N ILE A 226 -12.96 15.23 -0.94
CA ILE A 226 -11.72 14.84 -0.26
C ILE A 226 -11.86 15.13 1.24
N LYS A 227 -11.67 14.11 2.05
CA LYS A 227 -11.58 14.19 3.52
C LYS A 227 -10.13 14.29 3.94
N LYS A 228 -9.86 14.86 5.12
CA LYS A 228 -8.51 15.00 5.68
C LYS A 228 -8.48 14.46 7.10
N PHE A 229 -7.53 13.59 7.37
CA PHE A 229 -7.13 13.14 8.70
C PHE A 229 -5.74 13.68 9.01
N VAL A 230 -5.57 14.29 10.19
CA VAL A 230 -4.30 14.90 10.64
C VAL A 230 -3.80 14.13 11.84
N PHE A 231 -2.58 13.61 11.77
CA PHE A 231 -1.96 13.00 12.93
C PHE A 231 -1.64 14.06 14.00
N PRO A 232 -1.92 13.78 15.28
CA PRO A 232 -1.51 14.69 16.35
C PRO A 232 0.01 14.89 16.35
N LEU A 233 0.46 16.12 16.50
CA LEU A 233 1.90 16.40 16.69
C LEU A 233 2.34 15.78 18.01
N ALA A 234 3.40 14.96 17.99
CA ALA A 234 4.01 14.43 19.19
C ALA A 234 4.45 15.62 20.09
N GLY A 235 3.90 15.73 21.30
CA GLY A 235 4.37 16.69 22.30
C GLY A 235 3.48 17.90 22.62
N LYS A 236 2.23 17.97 22.15
CA LYS A 236 1.24 18.92 22.66
C LYS A 236 0.11 18.20 23.41
N GLU A 237 0.43 17.45 24.42
CA GLU A 237 -0.53 17.28 25.53
C GLU A 237 -0.64 18.65 26.20
N LYS A 238 -1.85 19.23 26.15
CA LYS A 238 -2.14 20.45 26.91
C LYS A 238 -1.91 20.14 28.38
N LEU A 239 -0.91 20.82 28.99
CA LEU A 239 -0.80 20.96 30.44
C LEU A 239 -2.08 21.59 30.99
#